data_e5e28f9cbd36f9c84f1a932dad5412d0
#
_entry.id   e5e28f9cbd36f9c84f1a932dad5412d0
#
_cell.length_a   1.000
_cell.length_b   1.000
_cell.length_c   1.000
_cell.angle_alpha   90.00
_cell.angle_beta   90.00
_cell.angle_gamma   90.00
#
_symmetry.space_group_name_H-M   'P 1'
#
loop_
_entity.id
_entity.type
_entity.pdbx_description
1 polymer ?
#
loop_
_entity_poly.entity_id
_entity_poly.type
_entity_poly.pdbx_seq_one_letter_code
_entity_poly.pdbx_strand_id
1 'polypeptide(L)'
;MTGAGVAPKGRLFGKNVLEGEFRAAPDEDLFLGELLVGVDDATGRRYLFRIVDVTYGTEHREPGWAERVAGTLLADDARDDSGAHPIYEQERRTYRVASCRCLGYLTPDGAEFRKPKSLPTQFSRVIAPEASDFEFLRTRMGDLPVGRLRSGESEVDFEVGIPGASLATHVGIFATTGMGKSNLMQVLAAGAMRAQGRYGLLLIDPHGEYRTALARHPWAATRLRTYAARRLSNTSTLRVSLAELTVDDLRTAYEWSRPQEEALFELERHYSGNGGLTWLLDFSQVDDLPGFRDVELGNRVALNTLQVLHRRARRIVGLDCIAADPNVSVGAAVVADLLEGKVVLVDVSGLGSTEEVLVASFLTRKVIDHWSDVYLNDPDTHERMPVVAVVLEEAQRVLSAGKDREYNLFPRVAREGRKFKVGLCAITQQPKLLDDELLSQFNTFFVLGLADEKDRNILRGSAKQDISALGPEIQTLMPGECLVVNLHAPFAVPAKVYLYDELVRATEPPPAPRPAVAPNVAALVD
;
A
#
# COMPACT_ATOMS: atom_id res chain seq x y z
N MET A 1 -17.55 -20.50 -36.86
CA MET A 1 -18.62 -19.60 -36.34
C MET A 1 -17.98 -18.26 -36.10
N THR A 2 -18.20 -17.31 -36.99
CA THR A 2 -17.68 -15.94 -36.87
C THR A 2 -18.48 -15.25 -35.77
N GLY A 3 -17.84 -15.07 -34.62
CA GLY A 3 -18.41 -14.34 -33.51
C GLY A 3 -18.81 -12.93 -33.97
N ALA A 4 -19.95 -12.43 -33.50
CA ALA A 4 -20.39 -11.06 -33.71
C ALA A 4 -19.27 -10.14 -33.21
N GLY A 5 -18.54 -9.49 -34.12
CA GLY A 5 -17.37 -8.70 -33.80
C GLY A 5 -17.78 -7.51 -32.94
N VAL A 6 -17.05 -7.30 -31.84
CA VAL A 6 -17.14 -6.08 -31.01
C VAL A 6 -17.01 -4.87 -31.93
N ALA A 7 -17.95 -3.94 -31.85
CA ALA A 7 -17.93 -2.72 -32.68
C ALA A 7 -16.65 -1.92 -32.40
N PRO A 8 -15.95 -1.45 -33.42
CA PRO A 8 -14.71 -0.70 -33.24
C PRO A 8 -15.02 0.67 -32.66
N LYS A 9 -14.34 1.06 -31.58
CA LYS A 9 -14.34 2.42 -31.02
C LYS A 9 -13.63 3.43 -31.93
N GLY A 10 -12.72 2.97 -32.79
CA GLY A 10 -12.01 3.85 -33.71
C GLY A 10 -10.98 3.12 -34.58
N ARG A 11 -10.15 3.92 -35.26
CA ARG A 11 -9.07 3.47 -36.13
C ARG A 11 -7.75 4.14 -35.76
N LEU A 12 -6.72 3.33 -35.61
CA LEU A 12 -5.35 3.79 -35.31
C LEU A 12 -4.77 4.50 -36.54
N PHE A 13 -4.16 5.66 -36.35
CA PHE A 13 -3.53 6.37 -37.47
C PHE A 13 -2.06 6.73 -37.24
N GLY A 14 -1.51 6.48 -36.06
CA GLY A 14 -0.07 6.58 -35.92
C GLY A 14 0.43 7.04 -34.59
N LYS A 15 1.64 7.26 -34.48
CA LYS A 15 2.67 8.05 -33.84
C LYS A 15 4.00 7.32 -33.79
N ASN A 16 4.25 6.47 -32.77
CA ASN A 16 5.50 5.70 -32.65
C ASN A 16 5.25 4.38 -31.88
N VAL A 17 6.30 3.64 -31.59
CA VAL A 17 6.19 2.32 -30.94
C VAL A 17 5.59 2.38 -29.53
N LEU A 18 5.83 3.49 -28.82
CA LEU A 18 5.37 3.66 -27.43
C LEU A 18 4.06 4.43 -27.33
N GLU A 19 3.72 5.20 -28.35
CA GLU A 19 2.56 6.09 -28.37
C GLU A 19 1.72 5.82 -29.59
N GLY A 20 0.43 5.66 -29.40
CA GLY A 20 -0.56 5.51 -30.46
C GLY A 20 -1.54 6.67 -30.47
N GLU A 21 -2.08 6.98 -31.62
CA GLU A 21 -3.22 7.88 -31.77
C GLU A 21 -4.28 7.20 -32.60
N PHE A 22 -5.52 7.30 -32.15
CA PHE A 22 -6.65 6.81 -32.94
C PHE A 22 -7.75 7.86 -33.04
N ARG A 23 -8.46 7.80 -34.16
CA ARG A 23 -9.64 8.60 -34.42
C ARG A 23 -10.86 7.78 -34.01
N ALA A 24 -11.68 8.35 -33.13
CA ALA A 24 -12.99 7.83 -32.75
C ALA A 24 -14.12 8.67 -33.39
N ALA A 25 -15.32 8.12 -33.37
CA ALA A 25 -16.52 8.87 -33.74
C ALA A 25 -16.76 10.04 -32.77
N PRO A 26 -17.48 11.10 -33.17
CA PRO A 26 -17.77 12.24 -32.30
C PRO A 26 -18.59 11.88 -31.06
N ASP A 27 -19.44 10.88 -31.16
CA ASP A 27 -20.33 10.34 -30.12
C ASP A 27 -19.72 9.24 -29.28
N GLU A 28 -18.51 8.77 -29.61
CA GLU A 28 -17.84 7.73 -28.83
C GLU A 28 -17.30 8.28 -27.51
N ASP A 29 -17.73 7.70 -26.40
CA ASP A 29 -17.20 8.07 -25.09
C ASP A 29 -15.83 7.43 -24.85
N LEU A 30 -14.86 8.28 -24.50
CA LEU A 30 -13.47 7.93 -24.25
C LEU A 30 -13.04 8.52 -22.92
N PHE A 31 -12.40 7.69 -22.09
CA PHE A 31 -12.01 8.06 -20.74
C PHE A 31 -10.50 7.98 -20.54
N LEU A 32 -9.95 8.86 -19.71
CA LEU A 32 -8.58 8.73 -19.25
C LEU A 32 -8.38 7.40 -18.50
N GLY A 33 -7.26 6.72 -18.79
CA GLY A 33 -6.97 5.42 -18.20
C GLY A 33 -7.76 4.25 -18.80
N GLU A 34 -8.59 4.48 -19.83
CA GLU A 34 -9.28 3.42 -20.55
C GLU A 34 -8.27 2.51 -21.26
N LEU A 35 -8.45 1.20 -21.07
CA LEU A 35 -7.68 0.17 -21.76
C LEU A 35 -8.38 -0.19 -23.08
N LEU A 36 -7.59 -0.36 -24.11
CA LEU A 36 -8.10 -0.65 -25.46
C LEU A 36 -7.21 -1.69 -26.16
N VAL A 37 -7.78 -2.36 -27.14
CA VAL A 37 -7.07 -3.34 -27.97
C VAL A 37 -7.05 -2.89 -29.43
N GLY A 38 -5.85 -2.68 -29.94
CA GLY A 38 -5.60 -2.52 -31.38
C GLY A 38 -5.44 -3.88 -32.03
N VAL A 39 -6.39 -4.24 -32.92
CA VAL A 39 -6.35 -5.52 -33.63
C VAL A 39 -5.63 -5.35 -34.96
N ASP A 40 -4.49 -5.99 -35.08
CA ASP A 40 -3.72 -6.03 -36.33
C ASP A 40 -4.04 -7.28 -37.13
N ASP A 41 -4.99 -7.15 -38.04
CA ASP A 41 -5.47 -8.25 -38.86
C ASP A 41 -4.38 -8.81 -39.80
N ALA A 42 -3.33 -8.04 -40.13
CA ALA A 42 -2.24 -8.48 -41.00
C ALA A 42 -1.27 -9.40 -40.29
N THR A 43 -1.00 -9.17 -38.99
CA THR A 43 -0.04 -9.99 -38.22
C THR A 43 -0.73 -10.91 -37.21
N GLY A 44 -2.03 -10.76 -37.00
CA GLY A 44 -2.79 -11.48 -35.97
C GLY A 44 -2.46 -11.03 -34.53
N ARG A 45 -1.69 -9.97 -34.35
CA ARG A 45 -1.31 -9.44 -33.03
C ARG A 45 -2.40 -8.57 -32.45
N ARG A 46 -2.52 -8.57 -31.12
CA ARG A 46 -3.40 -7.69 -30.36
C ARG A 46 -2.55 -6.76 -29.50
N TYR A 47 -2.60 -5.47 -29.79
CA TYR A 47 -1.84 -4.43 -29.08
C TYR A 47 -2.68 -3.84 -27.97
N LEU A 48 -2.16 -3.83 -26.74
CA LEU A 48 -2.81 -3.17 -25.61
C LEU A 48 -2.38 -1.71 -25.54
N PHE A 49 -3.37 -0.84 -25.49
CA PHE A 49 -3.22 0.60 -25.34
C PHE A 49 -3.91 1.10 -24.08
N ARG A 50 -3.44 2.22 -23.57
CA ARG A 50 -4.08 2.97 -22.48
C ARG A 50 -4.22 4.42 -22.90
N ILE A 51 -5.41 4.99 -22.80
CA ILE A 51 -5.68 6.38 -23.10
C ILE A 51 -4.99 7.25 -22.04
N VAL A 52 -4.18 8.20 -22.48
CA VAL A 52 -3.48 9.18 -21.64
C VAL A 52 -3.97 10.61 -21.87
N ASP A 53 -4.63 10.87 -22.99
CA ASP A 53 -5.26 12.16 -23.30
C ASP A 53 -6.34 11.99 -24.37
N VAL A 54 -7.33 12.88 -24.36
CA VAL A 54 -8.40 12.96 -25.37
C VAL A 54 -8.56 14.39 -25.82
N THR A 55 -8.51 14.61 -27.13
CA THR A 55 -8.62 15.93 -27.74
C THR A 55 -9.64 15.95 -28.87
N TYR A 56 -10.10 17.14 -29.23
CA TYR A 56 -10.93 17.32 -30.41
C TYR A 56 -10.08 17.40 -31.67
N GLY A 57 -10.49 16.68 -32.72
CA GLY A 57 -9.95 16.77 -34.05
C GLY A 57 -10.97 17.34 -35.04
N THR A 58 -10.49 17.98 -36.11
CA THR A 58 -11.31 18.49 -37.19
C THR A 58 -10.63 18.27 -38.54
N GLU A 59 -11.42 18.03 -39.57
CA GLU A 59 -10.93 18.01 -40.95
C GLU A 59 -10.71 19.42 -41.52
N HIS A 60 -11.22 20.44 -40.85
CA HIS A 60 -10.99 21.83 -41.24
C HIS A 60 -9.60 22.31 -40.87
N ARG A 61 -8.88 22.85 -41.86
CA ARG A 61 -7.51 23.35 -41.70
C ARG A 61 -7.41 24.83 -41.39
N GLU A 62 -8.53 25.58 -41.41
CA GLU A 62 -8.54 27.00 -41.12
C GLU A 62 -8.29 27.27 -39.64
N PRO A 63 -7.28 28.08 -39.27
CA PRO A 63 -7.08 28.49 -37.89
C PRO A 63 -8.30 29.21 -37.32
N GLY A 64 -8.70 28.85 -36.07
CA GLY A 64 -9.84 29.47 -35.38
C GLY A 64 -11.20 29.05 -35.91
N TRP A 65 -11.29 27.99 -36.74
CA TRP A 65 -12.58 27.49 -37.23
C TRP A 65 -13.49 27.01 -36.07
N ALA A 66 -12.97 26.22 -35.15
CA ALA A 66 -13.72 25.67 -34.04
C ALA A 66 -14.27 26.77 -33.11
N GLU A 67 -13.46 27.79 -32.82
CA GLU A 67 -13.87 28.94 -32.01
C GLU A 67 -14.98 29.76 -32.70
N ARG A 68 -14.88 29.94 -34.01
CA ARG A 68 -15.93 30.64 -34.76
C ARG A 68 -17.25 29.87 -34.77
N VAL A 69 -17.17 28.56 -35.00
CA VAL A 69 -18.39 27.70 -34.99
C VAL A 69 -19.01 27.71 -33.60
N ALA A 70 -18.24 27.54 -32.53
CA ALA A 70 -18.77 27.61 -31.17
C ALA A 70 -19.44 28.95 -30.86
N GLY A 71 -18.84 30.07 -31.32
CA GLY A 71 -19.43 31.40 -31.18
C GLY A 71 -20.74 31.58 -31.97
N THR A 72 -20.85 30.97 -33.15
CA THR A 72 -22.08 31.01 -33.97
C THR A 72 -23.19 30.20 -33.31
N LEU A 73 -22.90 28.97 -32.85
CA LEU A 73 -23.89 28.12 -32.15
C LEU A 73 -24.41 28.79 -30.88
N LEU A 74 -23.53 29.40 -30.06
CA LEU A 74 -23.94 30.17 -28.88
C LEU A 74 -24.90 31.33 -29.22
N ALA A 75 -24.70 32.00 -30.36
CA ALA A 75 -25.57 33.09 -30.82
C ALA A 75 -26.92 32.57 -31.30
N ASP A 76 -26.97 31.38 -31.88
CA ASP A 76 -28.18 30.73 -32.37
C ASP A 76 -29.01 30.15 -31.20
N ASP A 77 -28.39 29.52 -30.22
CA ASP A 77 -29.07 29.06 -29.00
C ASP A 77 -29.76 30.20 -28.25
N ALA A 78 -29.24 31.41 -28.32
CA ALA A 78 -29.83 32.60 -27.73
C ALA A 78 -31.08 33.11 -28.47
N ARG A 79 -31.36 32.61 -29.68
CA ARG A 79 -32.47 33.07 -30.55
C ARG A 79 -33.67 32.15 -30.58
N ASP A 80 -33.61 31.00 -29.92
CA ASP A 80 -34.74 30.03 -29.84
C ASP A 80 -35.31 29.62 -31.21
N ASP A 81 -34.46 29.50 -32.21
CA ASP A 81 -34.87 29.15 -33.57
C ASP A 81 -34.48 27.69 -33.86
N SER A 82 -35.46 26.78 -33.72
CA SER A 82 -35.33 25.34 -33.86
C SER A 82 -35.12 24.85 -35.30
N GLY A 83 -34.58 25.68 -36.18
CA GLY A 83 -34.25 25.33 -37.55
C GLY A 83 -32.94 24.53 -37.62
N ALA A 84 -32.95 23.42 -38.35
CA ALA A 84 -31.76 22.66 -38.66
C ALA A 84 -30.69 23.55 -39.31
N HIS A 85 -29.72 23.98 -38.54
CA HIS A 85 -28.64 24.82 -39.03
C HIS A 85 -27.63 23.96 -39.84
N PRO A 86 -27.15 24.47 -41.01
CA PRO A 86 -26.17 23.74 -41.84
C PRO A 86 -24.88 23.34 -41.10
N ILE A 87 -24.63 23.94 -39.93
CA ILE A 87 -23.47 23.60 -39.07
C ILE A 87 -23.61 22.20 -38.46
N TYR A 88 -24.84 21.72 -38.21
CA TYR A 88 -25.07 20.35 -37.69
C TYR A 88 -24.70 19.26 -38.70
N GLU A 89 -24.77 19.52 -40.02
CA GLU A 89 -24.18 18.61 -41.00
C GLU A 89 -22.65 18.52 -40.91
N GLN A 90 -22.01 19.45 -40.21
CA GLN A 90 -20.58 19.48 -39.99
C GLN A 90 -20.12 18.64 -38.78
N GLU A 91 -21.04 18.12 -37.94
CA GLU A 91 -20.71 17.12 -36.90
C GLU A 91 -19.92 15.92 -37.47
N ARG A 92 -20.18 15.55 -38.72
CA ARG A 92 -19.45 14.52 -39.45
C ARG A 92 -17.98 14.87 -39.72
N ARG A 93 -17.58 16.14 -39.55
CA ARG A 93 -16.22 16.62 -39.79
C ARG A 93 -15.41 16.85 -38.51
N THR A 94 -16.06 16.75 -37.34
CA THR A 94 -15.41 16.72 -36.05
C THR A 94 -15.24 15.29 -35.59
N TYR A 95 -14.26 15.02 -34.79
CA TYR A 95 -14.00 13.71 -34.22
C TYR A 95 -13.20 13.84 -32.93
N ARG A 96 -13.15 12.77 -32.15
CA ARG A 96 -12.27 12.70 -30.99
C ARG A 96 -10.96 12.00 -31.37
N VAL A 97 -9.85 12.52 -30.86
CA VAL A 97 -8.52 11.91 -30.98
C VAL A 97 -8.10 11.47 -29.60
N ALA A 98 -7.87 10.17 -29.44
CA ALA A 98 -7.27 9.64 -28.22
C ALA A 98 -5.78 9.45 -28.44
N SER A 99 -4.99 10.06 -27.58
CA SER A 99 -3.57 9.77 -27.44
C SER A 99 -3.38 8.64 -26.44
N CYS A 100 -2.66 7.60 -26.83
CA CYS A 100 -2.54 6.36 -26.06
C CYS A 100 -1.09 5.99 -25.81
N ARG A 101 -0.82 5.39 -24.66
CA ARG A 101 0.42 4.67 -24.40
C ARG A 101 0.27 3.21 -24.83
N CYS A 102 1.16 2.71 -25.68
CA CYS A 102 1.24 1.30 -25.98
C CYS A 102 1.86 0.54 -24.80
N LEU A 103 1.10 -0.37 -24.19
CA LEU A 103 1.55 -1.18 -23.07
C LEU A 103 2.35 -2.40 -23.53
N GLY A 104 2.05 -2.90 -24.72
CA GLY A 104 2.65 -4.08 -25.33
C GLY A 104 1.71 -4.77 -26.30
N TYR A 105 2.03 -6.00 -26.67
CA TYR A 105 1.19 -6.78 -27.56
C TYR A 105 1.19 -8.27 -27.20
N LEU A 106 0.07 -8.91 -27.49
CA LEU A 106 -0.07 -10.37 -27.44
C LEU A 106 0.38 -10.99 -28.77
N THR A 107 1.08 -12.11 -28.68
CA THR A 107 1.39 -12.94 -29.85
C THR A 107 0.11 -13.43 -30.53
N PRO A 108 0.14 -13.83 -31.83
CA PRO A 108 -1.06 -14.21 -32.56
C PRO A 108 -1.83 -15.37 -31.93
N ASP A 109 -1.15 -16.24 -31.19
CA ASP A 109 -1.74 -17.34 -30.41
C ASP A 109 -2.29 -16.93 -29.05
N GLY A 110 -2.10 -15.63 -28.66
CA GLY A 110 -2.52 -15.10 -27.38
C GLY A 110 -1.71 -15.58 -26.17
N ALA A 111 -0.69 -16.43 -26.39
CA ALA A 111 0.01 -17.11 -25.31
C ALA A 111 1.02 -16.23 -24.58
N GLU A 112 1.62 -15.25 -25.26
CA GLU A 112 2.71 -14.46 -24.70
C GLU A 112 2.45 -12.95 -24.85
N PHE A 113 2.63 -12.22 -23.75
CA PHE A 113 2.64 -10.75 -23.76
C PHE A 113 4.07 -10.23 -23.89
N ARG A 114 4.30 -9.35 -24.85
CA ARG A 114 5.58 -8.71 -25.14
C ARG A 114 5.52 -7.19 -24.98
N LYS A 115 6.60 -6.60 -24.47
CA LYS A 115 6.75 -5.13 -24.41
C LYS A 115 6.75 -4.54 -25.81
N PRO A 116 6.33 -3.27 -25.99
CA PRO A 116 6.22 -2.65 -27.31
C PRO A 116 7.58 -2.55 -27.98
N LYS A 117 7.73 -3.21 -29.13
CA LYS A 117 8.92 -3.19 -29.99
C LYS A 117 8.56 -3.09 -31.48
N SER A 118 7.27 -3.05 -31.79
CA SER A 118 6.75 -3.03 -33.15
C SER A 118 5.51 -2.16 -33.19
N LEU A 119 5.18 -1.64 -34.35
CA LEU A 119 3.95 -0.91 -34.63
C LEU A 119 2.88 -1.87 -35.16
N PRO A 120 1.61 -1.69 -34.80
CA PRO A 120 0.51 -2.32 -35.51
C PRO A 120 0.40 -1.74 -36.92
N THR A 121 -0.25 -2.48 -37.81
CA THR A 121 -0.57 -1.98 -39.16
C THR A 121 -1.40 -0.71 -39.05
N GLN A 122 -1.10 0.28 -39.89
CA GLN A 122 -1.85 1.55 -39.92
C GLN A 122 -3.35 1.27 -40.19
N PHE A 123 -4.21 2.01 -39.53
CA PHE A 123 -5.68 1.86 -39.57
C PHE A 123 -6.23 0.57 -38.94
N SER A 124 -5.42 -0.12 -38.15
CA SER A 124 -5.89 -1.22 -37.29
C SER A 124 -7.10 -0.79 -36.47
N ARG A 125 -8.05 -1.72 -36.30
CA ARG A 125 -9.26 -1.47 -35.50
C ARG A 125 -8.90 -1.35 -34.02
N VAL A 126 -9.49 -0.39 -33.33
CA VAL A 126 -9.39 -0.23 -31.89
C VAL A 126 -10.72 -0.63 -31.26
N ILE A 127 -10.71 -1.58 -30.35
CA ILE A 127 -11.88 -2.15 -29.69
C ILE A 127 -11.75 -2.11 -28.17
N ALA A 128 -12.86 -2.24 -27.45
CA ALA A 128 -12.86 -2.48 -26.02
C ALA A 128 -12.19 -3.83 -25.71
N PRO A 129 -11.45 -3.93 -24.58
CA PRO A 129 -10.80 -5.18 -24.20
C PRO A 129 -11.78 -6.19 -23.61
N GLU A 130 -11.45 -7.46 -23.73
CA GLU A 130 -12.14 -8.56 -23.07
C GLU A 130 -11.23 -9.14 -21.96
N ALA A 131 -11.81 -9.90 -21.03
CA ALA A 131 -11.05 -10.58 -19.96
C ALA A 131 -9.92 -11.48 -20.51
N SER A 132 -10.14 -12.11 -21.66
CA SER A 132 -9.18 -12.94 -22.37
C SER A 132 -7.90 -12.18 -22.79
N ASP A 133 -7.99 -10.88 -23.02
CA ASP A 133 -6.84 -10.04 -23.38
C ASP A 133 -5.86 -9.86 -22.22
N PHE A 134 -6.27 -10.18 -20.99
CA PHE A 134 -5.48 -10.05 -19.77
C PHE A 134 -5.09 -11.38 -19.12
N GLU A 135 -5.38 -12.52 -19.77
CA GLU A 135 -5.10 -13.84 -19.21
C GLU A 135 -3.62 -14.02 -18.84
N PHE A 136 -2.71 -13.40 -19.59
CA PHE A 136 -1.27 -13.38 -19.28
C PHE A 136 -0.93 -12.72 -17.93
N LEU A 137 -1.82 -11.92 -17.35
CA LEU A 137 -1.65 -11.33 -16.01
C LEU A 137 -2.07 -12.28 -14.90
N ARG A 138 -2.92 -13.29 -15.14
CA ARG A 138 -3.51 -14.15 -14.10
C ARG A 138 -2.46 -14.75 -13.16
N THR A 139 -1.40 -15.29 -13.72
CA THR A 139 -0.30 -15.87 -12.93
C THR A 139 0.58 -14.82 -12.23
N ARG A 140 0.47 -13.55 -12.64
CA ARG A 140 1.28 -12.44 -12.14
C ARG A 140 0.58 -11.61 -11.07
N MET A 141 -0.76 -11.67 -11.01
CA MET A 141 -1.57 -10.96 -10.00
C MET A 141 -1.54 -11.62 -8.64
N GLY A 142 -1.08 -12.87 -8.55
CA GLY A 142 -0.86 -13.56 -7.27
C GLY A 142 -2.16 -13.92 -6.54
N ASP A 143 -2.05 -14.08 -5.23
CA ASP A 143 -3.03 -14.74 -4.37
C ASP A 143 -3.63 -13.84 -3.27
N LEU A 144 -3.28 -12.56 -3.27
CA LEU A 144 -3.96 -11.54 -2.47
C LEU A 144 -4.81 -10.65 -3.39
N PRO A 145 -6.11 -10.93 -3.53
CA PRO A 145 -7.01 -10.16 -4.39
C PRO A 145 -7.22 -8.76 -3.82
N VAL A 146 -7.31 -7.78 -4.71
CA VAL A 146 -7.48 -6.37 -4.39
C VAL A 146 -8.78 -5.83 -4.96
N GLY A 147 -9.12 -6.22 -6.20
CA GLY A 147 -10.27 -5.66 -6.91
C GLY A 147 -10.43 -6.23 -8.31
N ARG A 148 -11.14 -5.51 -9.16
CA ARG A 148 -11.31 -5.82 -10.59
C ARG A 148 -10.50 -4.88 -11.46
N LEU A 149 -10.14 -5.35 -12.65
CA LEU A 149 -9.46 -4.54 -13.65
C LEU A 149 -10.37 -3.40 -14.10
N ARG A 150 -9.89 -2.16 -14.02
CA ARG A 150 -10.60 -0.98 -14.46
C ARG A 150 -10.19 -0.58 -15.88
N SER A 151 -11.14 -0.14 -16.69
CA SER A 151 -10.92 0.43 -18.02
C SER A 151 -11.79 1.69 -18.15
N GLY A 152 -11.16 2.87 -18.00
CA GLY A 152 -11.93 4.11 -17.91
C GLY A 152 -12.87 4.10 -16.71
N GLU A 153 -14.16 4.25 -16.94
CA GLU A 153 -15.23 4.15 -15.93
C GLU A 153 -15.81 2.72 -15.80
N SER A 154 -15.41 1.80 -16.68
CA SER A 154 -15.92 0.43 -16.72
C SER A 154 -14.99 -0.54 -15.99
N GLU A 155 -15.54 -1.68 -15.61
CA GLU A 155 -14.78 -2.82 -15.08
C GLU A 155 -14.69 -3.94 -16.12
N VAL A 156 -13.54 -4.57 -16.24
CA VAL A 156 -13.35 -5.81 -16.98
C VAL A 156 -13.45 -6.96 -15.99
N ASP A 157 -14.10 -8.06 -16.39
CA ASP A 157 -14.25 -9.23 -15.51
C ASP A 157 -12.94 -10.01 -15.35
N PHE A 158 -11.96 -9.33 -14.78
CA PHE A 158 -10.63 -9.85 -14.48
C PHE A 158 -10.21 -9.41 -13.08
N GLU A 159 -9.89 -10.37 -12.20
CA GLU A 159 -9.46 -10.10 -10.83
C GLU A 159 -8.01 -9.58 -10.80
N VAL A 160 -7.81 -8.44 -10.14
CA VAL A 160 -6.50 -7.84 -9.88
C VAL A 160 -6.10 -8.10 -8.44
N GLY A 161 -4.87 -8.51 -8.24
CA GLY A 161 -4.29 -8.76 -6.92
C GLY A 161 -2.78 -8.51 -6.90
N ILE A 162 -2.13 -8.95 -5.85
CA ILE A 162 -0.67 -8.98 -5.73
C ILE A 162 -0.22 -10.35 -5.21
N PRO A 163 0.98 -10.80 -5.58
CA PRO A 163 1.58 -11.95 -4.91
C PRO A 163 1.78 -11.65 -3.42
N GLY A 164 1.31 -12.49 -2.53
CA GLY A 164 1.48 -12.28 -1.09
C GLY A 164 2.95 -12.24 -0.67
N ALA A 165 3.85 -12.88 -1.41
CA ALA A 165 5.30 -12.74 -1.22
C ALA A 165 5.79 -11.27 -1.39
N SER A 166 5.04 -10.43 -2.12
CA SER A 166 5.35 -9.01 -2.27
C SER A 166 5.28 -8.24 -0.96
N LEU A 167 4.59 -8.76 0.05
CA LEU A 167 4.56 -8.18 1.39
C LEU A 167 5.98 -8.07 2.01
N ALA A 168 6.87 -9.03 1.72
CA ALA A 168 8.26 -8.98 2.17
C ALA A 168 9.12 -7.95 1.42
N THR A 169 8.67 -7.49 0.25
CA THR A 169 9.41 -6.56 -0.61
C THR A 169 8.87 -5.14 -0.57
N HIS A 170 8.18 -4.83 0.48
CA HIS A 170 7.58 -3.55 0.85
C HIS A 170 6.47 -3.06 -0.08
N VAL A 171 5.42 -2.58 0.54
CA VAL A 171 4.20 -2.09 -0.11
C VAL A 171 3.96 -0.64 0.30
N GLY A 172 3.71 0.23 -0.66
CA GLY A 172 3.29 1.62 -0.42
C GLY A 172 1.83 1.82 -0.80
N ILE A 173 1.04 2.45 0.06
CA ILE A 173 -0.35 2.87 -0.21
C ILE A 173 -0.40 4.38 -0.12
N PHE A 174 -0.60 5.04 -1.26
CA PHE A 174 -0.50 6.48 -1.42
C PHE A 174 -1.82 7.07 -1.93
N ALA A 175 -2.39 7.98 -1.15
CA ALA A 175 -3.65 8.61 -1.51
C ALA A 175 -3.93 9.87 -0.69
N THR A 176 -4.65 10.82 -1.24
CA THR A 176 -5.28 11.88 -0.45
C THR A 176 -6.38 11.31 0.46
N THR A 177 -6.85 12.13 1.41
CA THR A 177 -7.94 11.74 2.32
C THR A 177 -9.20 11.40 1.54
N GLY A 178 -9.94 10.37 1.97
CA GLY A 178 -11.22 9.97 1.36
C GLY A 178 -11.11 9.10 0.11
N MET A 179 -9.90 8.81 -0.40
CA MET A 179 -9.71 7.99 -1.61
C MET A 179 -9.80 6.48 -1.38
N GLY A 180 -9.98 6.01 -0.13
CA GLY A 180 -10.20 4.60 0.17
C GLY A 180 -8.97 3.82 0.67
N LYS A 181 -7.93 4.48 1.23
CA LYS A 181 -6.75 3.81 1.84
C LYS A 181 -7.13 2.74 2.85
N SER A 182 -7.97 3.11 3.82
CA SER A 182 -8.40 2.20 4.89
C SER A 182 -9.20 1.01 4.33
N ASN A 183 -10.05 1.23 3.32
CA ASN A 183 -10.77 0.15 2.62
C ASN A 183 -9.80 -0.80 1.92
N LEU A 184 -8.81 -0.29 1.19
CA LEU A 184 -7.78 -1.12 0.53
C LEU A 184 -7.01 -1.96 1.56
N MET A 185 -6.59 -1.35 2.68
CA MET A 185 -5.89 -2.09 3.74
C MET A 185 -6.77 -3.18 4.38
N GLN A 186 -8.07 -2.91 4.57
CA GLN A 186 -9.03 -3.91 5.04
C GLN A 186 -9.18 -5.07 4.04
N VAL A 187 -9.21 -4.79 2.74
CA VAL A 187 -9.24 -5.81 1.67
C VAL A 187 -7.97 -6.67 1.70
N LEU A 188 -6.78 -6.06 1.83
CA LEU A 188 -5.51 -6.79 1.96
C LEU A 188 -5.48 -7.65 3.24
N ALA A 189 -5.99 -7.12 4.36
CA ALA A 189 -6.10 -7.87 5.62
C ALA A 189 -7.06 -9.07 5.48
N ALA A 190 -8.20 -8.90 4.79
CA ALA A 190 -9.11 -9.99 4.46
C ALA A 190 -8.44 -11.08 3.62
N GLY A 191 -7.67 -10.68 2.61
CA GLY A 191 -6.85 -11.59 1.79
C GLY A 191 -5.86 -12.38 2.64
N ALA A 192 -5.14 -11.72 3.55
CA ALA A 192 -4.20 -12.37 4.47
C ALA A 192 -4.89 -13.36 5.41
N MET A 193 -6.06 -13.00 5.98
CA MET A 193 -6.84 -13.93 6.82
C MET A 193 -7.25 -15.20 6.06
N ARG A 194 -7.61 -15.07 4.77
CA ARG A 194 -8.01 -16.20 3.91
C ARG A 194 -6.82 -17.04 3.42
N ALA A 195 -5.61 -16.52 3.51
CA ALA A 195 -4.39 -17.17 3.02
C ALA A 195 -3.90 -18.34 3.89
N GLN A 196 -4.67 -18.77 4.88
CA GLN A 196 -4.45 -19.98 5.69
C GLN A 196 -3.07 -20.04 6.36
N GLY A 197 -2.60 -18.91 6.89
CA GLY A 197 -1.35 -18.85 7.64
C GLY A 197 -0.10 -18.55 6.81
N ARG A 198 -0.22 -18.32 5.50
CA ARG A 198 0.93 -17.96 4.66
C ARG A 198 1.43 -16.53 4.89
N TYR A 199 0.56 -15.63 5.33
CA TYR A 199 0.86 -14.20 5.48
C TYR A 199 0.39 -13.69 6.82
N GLY A 200 1.29 -13.02 7.55
CA GLY A 200 0.99 -12.30 8.78
C GLY A 200 1.01 -10.79 8.53
N LEU A 201 0.12 -10.07 9.20
CA LEU A 201 0.12 -8.61 9.17
C LEU A 201 0.19 -8.09 10.61
N LEU A 202 1.19 -7.26 10.91
CA LEU A 202 1.23 -6.47 12.14
C LEU A 202 0.70 -5.06 11.82
N LEU A 203 -0.55 -4.79 12.12
CA LEU A 203 -1.23 -3.55 11.80
C LEU A 203 -1.21 -2.60 13.01
N ILE A 204 -0.44 -1.53 12.93
CA ILE A 204 -0.41 -0.47 13.94
C ILE A 204 -1.46 0.58 13.57
N ASP A 205 -2.50 0.71 14.40
CA ASP A 205 -3.69 1.54 14.16
C ASP A 205 -3.74 2.72 15.12
N PRO A 206 -3.26 3.91 14.73
CA PRO A 206 -3.29 5.11 15.56
C PRO A 206 -4.69 5.75 15.67
N HIS A 207 -5.60 5.40 14.77
CA HIS A 207 -6.92 6.03 14.66
C HIS A 207 -8.06 5.15 15.16
N GLY A 208 -7.84 3.83 15.34
CA GLY A 208 -8.87 2.87 15.74
C GLY A 208 -9.88 2.53 14.63
N GLU A 209 -9.49 2.73 13.36
CA GLU A 209 -10.39 2.58 12.20
C GLU A 209 -10.63 1.12 11.81
N TYR A 210 -9.67 0.23 12.07
CA TYR A 210 -9.70 -1.14 11.55
C TYR A 210 -10.44 -2.12 12.44
N ARG A 211 -10.48 -1.91 13.74
CA ARG A 211 -10.99 -2.87 14.73
C ARG A 211 -12.40 -3.34 14.42
N THR A 212 -13.34 -2.42 14.28
CA THR A 212 -14.76 -2.75 14.06
C THR A 212 -14.99 -3.40 12.70
N ALA A 213 -14.28 -2.95 11.67
CA ALA A 213 -14.39 -3.49 10.33
C ALA A 213 -13.84 -4.92 10.26
N LEU A 214 -12.58 -5.14 10.67
CA LEU A 214 -11.93 -6.43 10.58
C LEU A 214 -12.60 -7.51 11.46
N ALA A 215 -13.17 -7.13 12.62
CA ALA A 215 -13.90 -8.05 13.47
C ALA A 215 -15.16 -8.66 12.81
N ARG A 216 -15.72 -8.01 11.77
CA ARG A 216 -16.89 -8.53 11.03
C ARG A 216 -16.53 -9.60 9.98
N HIS A 217 -15.24 -9.78 9.69
CA HIS A 217 -14.81 -10.78 8.70
C HIS A 217 -15.09 -12.19 9.21
N PRO A 218 -15.65 -13.12 8.40
CA PRO A 218 -16.00 -14.49 8.83
C PRO A 218 -14.82 -15.28 9.42
N TRP A 219 -13.60 -14.97 9.01
CA TRP A 219 -12.36 -15.62 9.51
C TRP A 219 -11.75 -14.91 10.73
N ALA A 220 -12.33 -13.80 11.21
CA ALA A 220 -11.75 -13.01 12.31
C ALA A 220 -11.56 -13.81 13.60
N ALA A 221 -12.51 -14.68 13.94
CA ALA A 221 -12.43 -15.48 15.16
C ALA A 221 -11.15 -16.34 15.26
N THR A 222 -10.61 -16.79 14.12
CA THR A 222 -9.44 -17.68 14.06
C THR A 222 -8.18 -16.97 13.55
N ARG A 223 -8.31 -15.90 12.79
CA ARG A 223 -7.20 -15.27 12.03
C ARG A 223 -6.94 -13.81 12.41
N LEU A 224 -7.73 -13.21 13.29
CA LEU A 224 -7.51 -11.86 13.80
C LEU A 224 -7.18 -11.91 15.29
N ARG A 225 -6.14 -11.19 15.71
CA ARG A 225 -5.86 -10.85 17.10
C ARG A 225 -5.84 -9.35 17.26
N THR A 226 -6.46 -8.86 18.31
CA THR A 226 -6.51 -7.42 18.57
C THR A 226 -5.98 -7.12 19.96
N TYR A 227 -4.95 -6.27 20.00
CA TYR A 227 -4.41 -5.69 21.22
C TYR A 227 -4.78 -4.20 21.25
N ALA A 228 -5.16 -3.68 22.41
CA ALA A 228 -5.54 -2.27 22.54
C ALA A 228 -4.87 -1.63 23.75
N ALA A 229 -4.37 -0.40 23.57
CA ALA A 229 -3.80 0.40 24.66
C ALA A 229 -4.87 0.80 25.69
N ARG A 230 -6.11 0.94 25.24
CA ARG A 230 -7.28 1.21 26.09
C ARG A 230 -8.06 -0.08 26.35
N ARG A 231 -8.78 -0.14 27.47
CA ARG A 231 -9.69 -1.26 27.75
C ARG A 231 -10.90 -1.19 26.81
N LEU A 232 -10.94 -2.08 25.85
CA LEU A 232 -12.01 -2.21 24.87
C LEU A 232 -12.59 -3.63 24.90
N SER A 233 -13.87 -3.78 24.55
CA SER A 233 -14.49 -5.10 24.45
C SER A 233 -13.87 -5.94 23.32
N ASN A 234 -13.73 -7.24 23.56
CA ASN A 234 -13.20 -8.22 22.60
C ASN A 234 -11.75 -7.90 22.13
N THR A 235 -10.93 -7.30 23.02
CA THR A 235 -9.52 -7.05 22.77
C THR A 235 -8.67 -7.56 23.92
N SER A 236 -7.43 -7.95 23.63
CA SER A 236 -6.41 -8.17 24.65
C SER A 236 -5.80 -6.81 25.03
N THR A 237 -5.46 -6.64 26.30
CA THR A 237 -4.81 -5.40 26.74
C THR A 237 -3.39 -5.36 26.18
N LEU A 238 -3.03 -4.25 25.50
CA LEU A 238 -1.66 -3.99 25.09
C LEU A 238 -0.83 -3.69 26.34
N ARG A 239 0.20 -4.49 26.58
CA ARG A 239 1.19 -4.30 27.65
C ARG A 239 2.58 -4.47 27.08
N VAL A 240 3.45 -3.53 27.35
CA VAL A 240 4.85 -3.53 26.96
C VAL A 240 5.69 -3.44 28.22
N SER A 241 6.57 -4.41 28.44
CA SER A 241 7.45 -4.39 29.61
C SER A 241 8.66 -3.51 29.38
N LEU A 242 9.01 -2.69 30.37
CA LEU A 242 10.25 -1.93 30.39
C LEU A 242 11.49 -2.82 30.27
N ALA A 243 11.42 -4.06 30.76
CA ALA A 243 12.53 -5.02 30.64
C ALA A 243 12.78 -5.48 29.19
N GLU A 244 11.80 -5.34 28.31
CA GLU A 244 11.92 -5.72 26.90
C GLU A 244 12.17 -4.54 25.96
N LEU A 245 11.94 -3.30 26.40
CA LEU A 245 12.29 -2.10 25.67
C LEU A 245 13.82 -1.87 25.67
N THR A 246 14.31 -1.28 24.58
CA THR A 246 15.72 -0.93 24.42
C THR A 246 15.91 0.57 24.22
N VAL A 247 17.13 1.06 24.38
CA VAL A 247 17.46 2.46 24.08
C VAL A 247 17.20 2.80 22.61
N ASP A 248 17.35 1.84 21.69
CA ASP A 248 17.08 2.06 20.27
C ASP A 248 15.59 2.24 19.98
N ASP A 249 14.69 1.63 20.77
CA ASP A 249 13.26 1.91 20.70
C ASP A 249 12.96 3.37 21.07
N LEU A 250 13.66 3.89 22.11
CA LEU A 250 13.56 5.31 22.48
C LEU A 250 14.15 6.22 21.39
N ARG A 251 15.28 5.84 20.81
CA ARG A 251 15.93 6.60 19.73
C ARG A 251 15.04 6.67 18.48
N THR A 252 14.33 5.61 18.18
CA THR A 252 13.36 5.61 17.06
C THR A 252 12.17 6.51 17.35
N ALA A 253 11.67 6.53 18.60
CA ALA A 253 10.44 7.23 18.95
C ALA A 253 10.61 8.75 19.18
N TYR A 254 11.76 9.16 19.71
CA TYR A 254 12.02 10.55 20.08
C TYR A 254 13.09 11.17 19.19
N GLU A 255 12.96 12.48 18.95
CA GLU A 255 14.06 13.28 18.40
C GLU A 255 15.06 13.60 19.50
N TRP A 256 16.34 13.37 19.22
CA TRP A 256 17.43 13.53 20.16
C TRP A 256 18.40 14.62 19.70
N SER A 257 18.74 15.54 20.60
CA SER A 257 19.92 16.36 20.40
C SER A 257 21.16 15.61 20.89
N ARG A 258 22.31 15.91 20.31
CA ARG A 258 23.59 15.28 20.72
C ARG A 258 23.83 15.27 22.23
N PRO A 259 23.59 16.37 23.00
CA PRO A 259 23.73 16.30 24.45
C PRO A 259 22.73 15.36 25.14
N GLN A 260 21.53 15.14 24.54
CA GLN A 260 20.55 14.20 25.09
C GLN A 260 20.97 12.75 24.83
N GLU A 261 21.56 12.45 23.68
CA GLU A 261 22.11 11.12 23.36
C GLU A 261 23.26 10.77 24.28
N GLU A 262 24.21 11.69 24.46
CA GLU A 262 25.33 11.52 25.39
C GLU A 262 24.82 11.29 26.83
N ALA A 263 23.81 12.04 27.26
CA ALA A 263 23.19 11.87 28.57
C ALA A 263 22.42 10.54 28.71
N LEU A 264 21.74 10.08 27.65
CA LEU A 264 21.05 8.79 27.64
C LEU A 264 22.06 7.64 27.79
N PHE A 265 23.19 7.73 27.09
CA PHE A 265 24.30 6.75 27.21
C PHE A 265 24.89 6.74 28.63
N GLU A 266 25.09 7.91 29.26
CA GLU A 266 25.59 7.98 30.64
C GLU A 266 24.59 7.38 31.64
N LEU A 267 23.28 7.59 31.45
CA LEU A 267 22.24 6.98 32.28
C LEU A 267 22.20 5.45 32.09
N GLU A 268 22.23 4.97 30.85
CA GLU A 268 22.28 3.52 30.56
C GLU A 268 23.51 2.86 31.21
N ARG A 269 24.66 3.52 31.13
CA ARG A 269 25.89 3.04 31.77
C ARG A 269 25.81 3.06 33.30
N HIS A 270 25.22 4.10 33.89
CA HIS A 270 25.06 4.21 35.35
C HIS A 270 24.18 3.08 35.89
N TYR A 271 23.07 2.79 35.20
CA TYR A 271 22.14 1.74 35.57
C TYR A 271 22.47 0.37 34.94
N SER A 272 23.66 0.21 34.37
CA SER A 272 24.10 -1.05 33.73
C SER A 272 24.00 -2.23 34.72
N GLY A 273 23.21 -3.25 34.32
CA GLY A 273 22.86 -4.41 35.16
C GLY A 273 21.37 -4.61 35.35
N ASN A 274 20.54 -3.61 35.06
CA ASN A 274 19.10 -3.72 34.99
C ASN A 274 18.69 -4.10 33.56
N GLY A 275 17.92 -5.17 33.37
CA GLY A 275 17.49 -5.61 32.03
C GLY A 275 16.63 -4.55 31.34
N GLY A 276 16.95 -4.27 30.06
CA GLY A 276 16.19 -3.33 29.25
C GLY A 276 16.15 -1.90 29.80
N LEU A 277 14.97 -1.28 29.79
CA LEU A 277 14.75 0.09 30.28
C LEU A 277 14.10 0.12 31.67
N THR A 278 14.22 -0.93 32.49
CA THR A 278 13.65 -0.95 33.85
C THR A 278 14.18 0.20 34.72
N TRP A 279 15.39 0.66 34.46
CA TRP A 279 16.00 1.80 35.14
C TRP A 279 15.23 3.12 34.98
N LEU A 280 14.35 3.23 33.97
CA LEU A 280 13.48 4.41 33.83
C LEU A 280 12.56 4.59 35.04
N LEU A 281 12.18 3.51 35.73
CA LEU A 281 11.39 3.58 36.97
C LEU A 281 12.16 4.34 38.04
N ASP A 282 13.37 3.88 38.34
CA ASP A 282 14.21 4.47 39.38
C ASP A 282 14.55 5.93 39.02
N PHE A 283 14.97 6.16 37.77
CA PHE A 283 15.27 7.51 37.31
C PHE A 283 14.05 8.44 37.34
N SER A 284 12.86 7.94 37.05
CA SER A 284 11.63 8.75 37.09
C SER A 284 11.24 9.20 38.51
N GLN A 285 11.74 8.56 39.54
CA GLN A 285 11.49 8.83 40.96
C GLN A 285 12.56 9.71 41.62
N VAL A 286 13.61 10.06 40.89
CA VAL A 286 14.64 10.97 41.41
C VAL A 286 14.06 12.36 41.66
N ASP A 287 13.95 12.76 42.93
CA ASP A 287 13.43 14.07 43.32
C ASP A 287 14.51 15.17 43.27
N ASP A 288 15.74 14.85 43.70
CA ASP A 288 16.88 15.75 43.66
C ASP A 288 17.77 15.51 42.44
N LEU A 289 17.38 16.00 41.27
CA LEU A 289 18.17 15.92 40.06
C LEU A 289 19.53 16.62 40.12
N PRO A 290 19.71 17.78 40.76
CA PRO A 290 21.01 18.36 40.99
C PRO A 290 21.94 17.45 41.79
N GLY A 291 21.50 16.90 42.92
CA GLY A 291 22.26 15.97 43.74
C GLY A 291 22.61 14.69 42.99
N PHE A 292 21.65 14.10 42.26
CA PHE A 292 21.87 12.94 41.43
C PHE A 292 22.94 13.21 40.35
N ARG A 293 22.87 14.35 39.67
CA ARG A 293 23.89 14.75 38.69
C ARG A 293 25.28 14.82 39.28
N ASP A 294 25.41 15.46 40.45
CA ASP A 294 26.70 15.79 41.07
C ASP A 294 27.35 14.51 41.67
N VAL A 295 26.55 13.70 42.35
CA VAL A 295 27.02 12.52 43.09
C VAL A 295 27.12 11.29 42.17
N GLU A 296 26.01 10.96 41.47
CA GLU A 296 25.93 9.70 40.72
C GLU A 296 26.53 9.82 39.32
N LEU A 297 26.37 10.95 38.65
CA LEU A 297 26.87 11.15 37.28
C LEU A 297 28.16 11.96 37.22
N GLY A 298 28.71 12.44 38.36
CA GLY A 298 29.94 13.17 38.41
C GLY A 298 29.99 14.42 37.52
N ASN A 299 28.88 15.18 37.44
CA ASN A 299 28.73 16.36 36.61
C ASN A 299 28.90 16.19 35.09
N ARG A 300 28.90 14.94 34.59
CA ARG A 300 29.10 14.64 33.15
C ARG A 300 27.91 15.05 32.26
N VAL A 301 26.73 15.27 32.85
CA VAL A 301 25.51 15.62 32.14
C VAL A 301 25.03 17.00 32.58
N ALA A 302 24.63 17.86 31.64
CA ALA A 302 24.06 19.16 31.97
C ALA A 302 22.67 19.00 32.63
N LEU A 303 22.40 19.79 33.66
CA LEU A 303 21.17 19.68 34.46
C LEU A 303 19.89 19.84 33.61
N ASN A 304 19.87 20.81 32.71
CA ASN A 304 18.73 21.04 31.81
C ASN A 304 18.46 19.84 30.87
N THR A 305 19.52 19.19 30.39
CA THR A 305 19.42 17.94 29.60
C THR A 305 18.81 16.82 30.44
N LEU A 306 19.33 16.65 31.67
CA LEU A 306 18.84 15.63 32.61
C LEU A 306 17.35 15.86 32.95
N GLN A 307 16.92 17.12 33.14
CA GLN A 307 15.52 17.47 33.35
C GLN A 307 14.61 17.09 32.18
N VAL A 308 15.08 17.21 30.94
CA VAL A 308 14.33 16.79 29.76
C VAL A 308 14.16 15.28 29.76
N LEU A 309 15.24 14.54 30.00
CA LEU A 309 15.21 13.07 30.05
C LEU A 309 14.33 12.55 31.18
N HIS A 310 14.39 13.18 32.35
CA HIS A 310 13.56 12.83 33.49
C HIS A 310 12.04 13.02 33.21
N ARG A 311 11.67 14.12 32.55
CA ARG A 311 10.27 14.30 32.12
C ARG A 311 9.83 13.25 31.11
N ARG A 312 10.71 12.87 30.17
CA ARG A 312 10.42 11.76 29.22
C ARG A 312 10.28 10.44 29.95
N ALA A 313 11.15 10.11 30.90
CA ALA A 313 11.07 8.91 31.71
C ALA A 313 9.74 8.83 32.48
N ARG A 314 9.36 9.91 33.17
CA ARG A 314 8.07 10.01 33.89
C ARG A 314 6.86 9.79 32.97
N ARG A 315 6.92 10.36 31.77
CA ARG A 315 5.83 10.19 30.79
C ARG A 315 5.72 8.74 30.32
N ILE A 316 6.84 8.09 29.99
CA ILE A 316 6.87 6.69 29.53
C ILE A 316 6.36 5.76 30.62
N VAL A 317 6.90 5.88 31.84
CA VAL A 317 6.52 5.05 32.98
C VAL A 317 5.03 5.24 33.36
N GLY A 318 4.48 6.44 33.14
CA GLY A 318 3.08 6.78 33.42
C GLY A 318 2.07 6.28 32.38
N LEU A 319 2.50 5.67 31.29
CA LEU A 319 1.57 5.15 30.26
C LEU A 319 0.90 3.86 30.74
N ASP A 320 -0.41 3.77 30.60
CA ASP A 320 -1.19 2.58 30.96
C ASP A 320 -0.73 1.28 30.26
N CYS A 321 -0.16 1.40 29.05
CA CYS A 321 0.35 0.26 28.31
C CYS A 321 1.77 -0.17 28.70
N ILE A 322 2.47 0.60 29.54
CA ILE A 322 3.83 0.25 30.00
C ILE A 322 3.75 -0.44 31.36
N ALA A 323 4.54 -1.49 31.55
CA ALA A 323 4.59 -2.28 32.77
C ALA A 323 6.04 -2.53 33.20
N ALA A 324 6.27 -2.62 34.51
CA ALA A 324 7.55 -3.03 35.06
C ALA A 324 7.75 -4.55 34.99
N ASP A 325 6.67 -5.32 35.16
CA ASP A 325 6.70 -6.79 35.16
C ASP A 325 6.99 -7.35 33.76
N PRO A 326 8.07 -8.11 33.57
CA PRO A 326 8.40 -8.72 32.29
C PRO A 326 7.38 -9.76 31.81
N ASN A 327 6.62 -10.38 32.72
CA ASN A 327 5.71 -11.47 32.38
C ASN A 327 4.40 -11.01 31.73
N VAL A 328 4.10 -9.73 31.74
CA VAL A 328 2.85 -9.18 31.20
C VAL A 328 2.98 -8.64 29.76
N SER A 329 4.19 -8.70 29.19
CA SER A 329 4.46 -8.15 27.85
C SER A 329 3.79 -8.97 26.76
N VAL A 330 3.24 -8.26 25.76
CA VAL A 330 2.59 -8.88 24.60
C VAL A 330 3.58 -9.24 23.48
N GLY A 331 4.85 -8.86 23.58
CA GLY A 331 5.81 -9.04 22.51
C GLY A 331 5.91 -10.49 22.00
N ALA A 332 6.06 -11.45 22.91
CA ALA A 332 6.10 -12.87 22.56
C ALA A 332 4.78 -13.40 21.98
N ALA A 333 3.64 -12.93 22.51
CA ALA A 333 2.32 -13.33 22.00
C ALA A 333 2.07 -12.80 20.58
N VAL A 334 2.48 -11.57 20.29
CA VAL A 334 2.40 -10.98 18.94
C VAL A 334 3.25 -11.78 17.95
N VAL A 335 4.49 -12.14 18.32
CA VAL A 335 5.35 -13.00 17.49
C VAL A 335 4.69 -14.36 17.26
N ALA A 336 4.14 -15.00 18.29
CA ALA A 336 3.45 -16.30 18.16
C ALA A 336 2.22 -16.22 17.23
N ASP A 337 1.40 -15.18 17.34
CA ASP A 337 0.26 -14.97 16.46
C ASP A 337 0.69 -14.75 14.99
N LEU A 338 1.79 -14.02 14.77
CA LEU A 338 2.34 -13.80 13.42
C LEU A 338 2.98 -15.07 12.83
N LEU A 339 3.56 -15.95 13.65
CA LEU A 339 4.04 -17.27 13.21
C LEU A 339 2.91 -18.19 12.73
N GLU A 340 1.69 -18.00 13.24
CA GLU A 340 0.51 -18.66 12.71
C GLU A 340 -0.06 -17.97 11.45
N GLY A 341 0.56 -16.89 10.98
CA GLY A 341 0.11 -16.09 9.84
C GLY A 341 -1.23 -15.41 10.10
N LYS A 342 -1.41 -14.89 11.31
CA LYS A 342 -2.60 -14.09 11.67
C LYS A 342 -2.42 -12.62 11.32
N VAL A 343 -3.54 -11.92 11.21
CA VAL A 343 -3.59 -10.45 11.26
C VAL A 343 -3.61 -10.04 12.73
N VAL A 344 -2.58 -9.33 13.13
CA VAL A 344 -2.43 -8.78 14.49
C VAL A 344 -2.68 -7.28 14.41
N LEU A 345 -3.81 -6.84 14.94
CA LEU A 345 -4.19 -5.44 15.02
C LEU A 345 -3.78 -4.88 16.39
N VAL A 346 -2.99 -3.84 16.39
CA VAL A 346 -2.55 -3.11 17.58
C VAL A 346 -3.18 -1.73 17.56
N ASP A 347 -4.28 -1.56 18.28
CA ASP A 347 -4.99 -0.30 18.44
C ASP A 347 -4.25 0.55 19.48
N VAL A 348 -3.50 1.52 18.98
CA VAL A 348 -2.74 2.51 19.79
C VAL A 348 -3.48 3.85 19.89
N SER A 349 -4.73 3.90 19.43
CA SER A 349 -5.55 5.12 19.49
C SER A 349 -5.67 5.63 20.94
N GLY A 350 -5.34 6.91 21.12
CA GLY A 350 -5.31 7.56 22.45
C GLY A 350 -3.95 7.59 23.11
N LEU A 351 -2.92 6.99 22.54
CA LEU A 351 -1.53 7.33 22.83
C LEU A 351 -1.14 8.63 22.13
N GLY A 352 -0.06 9.27 22.54
CA GLY A 352 0.54 10.35 21.78
C GLY A 352 1.35 9.81 20.60
N SER A 353 1.61 10.63 19.59
CA SER A 353 2.31 10.19 18.37
C SER A 353 3.69 9.58 18.62
N THR A 354 4.40 10.03 19.65
CA THR A 354 5.70 9.50 20.05
C THR A 354 5.57 8.11 20.69
N GLU A 355 4.56 7.93 21.54
CA GLU A 355 4.28 6.67 22.21
C GLU A 355 3.74 5.61 21.24
N GLU A 356 3.00 6.02 20.22
CA GLU A 356 2.60 5.15 19.09
C GLU A 356 3.84 4.59 18.38
N VAL A 357 4.81 5.47 18.07
CA VAL A 357 6.07 5.06 17.43
C VAL A 357 6.90 4.16 18.34
N LEU A 358 6.91 4.41 19.65
CA LEU A 358 7.62 3.55 20.62
C LEU A 358 7.06 2.11 20.61
N VAL A 359 5.74 1.96 20.66
CA VAL A 359 5.08 0.65 20.58
C VAL A 359 5.34 -0.01 19.22
N ALA A 360 5.25 0.75 18.13
CA ALA A 360 5.51 0.26 16.79
C ALA A 360 6.96 -0.22 16.63
N SER A 361 7.94 0.54 17.14
CA SER A 361 9.35 0.17 17.15
C SER A 361 9.59 -1.13 17.93
N PHE A 362 9.09 -1.18 19.16
CA PHE A 362 9.21 -2.36 20.01
C PHE A 362 8.68 -3.63 19.33
N LEU A 363 7.44 -3.60 18.84
CA LEU A 363 6.83 -4.77 18.20
C LEU A 363 7.52 -5.15 16.90
N THR A 364 7.91 -4.17 16.08
CA THR A 364 8.65 -4.40 14.84
C THR A 364 10.00 -5.04 15.13
N ARG A 365 10.72 -4.55 16.14
CA ARG A 365 12.01 -5.12 16.58
C ARG A 365 11.84 -6.58 17.04
N LYS A 366 10.83 -6.89 17.86
CA LYS A 366 10.53 -8.28 18.26
C LYS A 366 10.31 -9.21 17.06
N VAL A 367 9.60 -8.73 16.04
CA VAL A 367 9.35 -9.49 14.82
C VAL A 367 10.64 -9.69 14.02
N ILE A 368 11.38 -8.61 13.70
CA ILE A 368 12.59 -8.72 12.86
C ILE A 368 13.68 -9.54 13.55
N ASP A 369 13.85 -9.39 14.86
CA ASP A 369 14.84 -10.13 15.64
C ASP A 369 14.52 -11.63 15.59
N HIS A 370 13.25 -12.02 15.81
CA HIS A 370 12.85 -13.43 15.77
C HIS A 370 13.02 -14.05 14.37
N TRP A 371 12.54 -13.36 13.31
CA TRP A 371 12.66 -13.86 11.93
C TRP A 371 14.12 -13.93 11.47
N SER A 372 14.96 -12.96 11.85
CA SER A 372 16.38 -12.98 11.54
C SER A 372 17.14 -14.05 12.32
N ASP A 373 16.79 -14.28 13.58
CA ASP A 373 17.41 -15.34 14.41
C ASP A 373 17.13 -16.73 13.82
N VAL A 374 15.87 -17.01 13.45
CA VAL A 374 15.51 -18.27 12.79
C VAL A 374 16.18 -18.39 11.43
N TYR A 375 16.27 -17.31 10.64
CA TYR A 375 16.97 -17.32 9.35
C TYR A 375 18.45 -17.73 9.49
N LEU A 376 19.12 -17.26 10.55
CA LEU A 376 20.54 -17.51 10.78
C LEU A 376 20.80 -18.89 11.38
N ASN A 377 19.91 -19.38 12.26
CA ASN A 377 20.15 -20.59 13.06
C ASN A 377 19.41 -21.83 12.55
N ASP A 378 18.26 -21.66 11.83
CA ASP A 378 17.42 -22.76 11.30
C ASP A 378 16.79 -22.35 9.96
N PRO A 379 17.55 -22.34 8.85
CA PRO A 379 17.03 -21.94 7.54
C PRO A 379 15.85 -22.77 7.02
N ASP A 380 15.81 -24.07 7.36
CA ASP A 380 14.73 -24.97 6.93
C ASP A 380 13.39 -24.61 7.60
N THR A 381 13.42 -24.22 8.86
CA THR A 381 12.24 -23.68 9.55
C THR A 381 11.87 -22.31 9.00
N HIS A 382 12.87 -21.45 8.77
CA HIS A 382 12.61 -20.13 8.17
C HIS A 382 11.93 -20.23 6.80
N GLU A 383 12.27 -21.21 5.96
CA GLU A 383 11.63 -21.38 4.65
C GLU A 383 10.13 -21.61 4.77
N ARG A 384 9.67 -22.24 5.85
CA ARG A 384 8.24 -22.54 6.13
C ARG A 384 7.52 -21.41 6.87
N MET A 385 8.26 -20.44 7.44
CA MET A 385 7.66 -19.32 8.15
C MET A 385 6.82 -18.43 7.23
N PRO A 386 5.72 -17.85 7.75
CA PRO A 386 4.93 -16.89 7.00
C PRO A 386 5.72 -15.64 6.64
N VAL A 387 5.33 -15.04 5.51
CA VAL A 387 5.75 -13.67 5.18
C VAL A 387 4.98 -12.70 6.07
N VAL A 388 5.67 -11.74 6.66
CA VAL A 388 5.05 -10.74 7.54
C VAL A 388 5.23 -9.34 6.97
N ALA A 389 4.17 -8.54 7.00
CA ALA A 389 4.25 -7.11 6.77
C ALA A 389 3.88 -6.32 8.03
N VAL A 390 4.73 -5.37 8.39
CA VAL A 390 4.44 -4.36 9.40
C VAL A 390 3.77 -3.18 8.71
N VAL A 391 2.52 -2.94 9.04
CA VAL A 391 1.70 -1.89 8.44
C VAL A 391 1.76 -0.64 9.31
N LEU A 392 2.20 0.45 8.70
CA LEU A 392 2.42 1.74 9.34
C LEU A 392 1.48 2.79 8.72
N GLU A 393 0.46 3.17 9.46
CA GLU A 393 -0.31 4.38 9.14
C GLU A 393 0.53 5.63 9.40
N GLU A 394 0.33 6.69 8.60
CA GLU A 394 1.12 7.92 8.68
C GLU A 394 2.64 7.64 8.65
N ALA A 395 3.07 6.78 7.72
CA ALA A 395 4.43 6.24 7.64
C ALA A 395 5.53 7.32 7.57
N GLN A 396 5.21 8.56 7.15
CA GLN A 396 6.14 9.68 7.17
C GLN A 396 6.63 10.03 8.60
N ARG A 397 5.92 9.59 9.65
CA ARG A 397 6.37 9.81 11.03
C ARG A 397 7.69 9.09 11.34
N VAL A 398 7.96 7.98 10.65
CA VAL A 398 9.13 7.11 10.90
C VAL A 398 10.04 6.94 9.68
N LEU A 399 9.54 7.18 8.47
CA LEU A 399 10.26 6.99 7.21
C LEU A 399 10.60 8.32 6.52
N SER A 400 10.52 9.47 7.21
CA SER A 400 10.86 10.78 6.63
C SER A 400 12.36 10.96 6.46
N ALA A 401 12.73 11.78 5.46
CA ALA A 401 14.10 12.20 5.24
C ALA A 401 14.66 12.95 6.47
N GLY A 402 15.92 12.71 6.80
CA GLY A 402 16.63 13.43 7.88
C GLY A 402 16.38 12.90 9.30
N LYS A 403 15.51 11.92 9.52
CA LYS A 403 15.49 11.19 10.79
C LYS A 403 16.75 10.32 10.89
N ASP A 404 17.37 10.35 12.07
CA ASP A 404 18.65 9.71 12.30
C ASP A 404 18.63 8.24 11.82
N ARG A 405 19.31 7.97 10.69
CA ARG A 405 19.22 6.69 9.98
C ARG A 405 19.95 5.58 10.72
N GLU A 406 20.88 5.94 11.61
CA GLU A 406 21.74 4.98 12.27
C GLU A 406 20.99 4.15 13.33
N TYR A 407 20.08 4.78 14.06
CA TYR A 407 19.35 4.16 15.17
C TYR A 407 17.87 3.87 14.85
N ASN A 408 17.35 4.37 13.74
CA ASN A 408 15.95 4.14 13.36
C ASN A 408 15.80 2.72 12.78
N LEU A 409 14.98 1.91 13.43
CA LEU A 409 14.71 0.53 13.05
C LEU A 409 14.06 0.38 11.66
N PHE A 410 13.12 1.25 11.30
CA PHE A 410 12.32 1.09 10.09
C PHE A 410 13.12 1.20 8.78
N PRO A 411 14.07 2.14 8.62
CA PRO A 411 15.00 2.12 7.50
C PRO A 411 15.85 0.84 7.40
N ARG A 412 16.22 0.24 8.54
CA ARG A 412 16.93 -1.06 8.54
C ARG A 412 16.01 -2.17 8.01
N VAL A 413 14.75 -2.23 8.48
CA VAL A 413 13.77 -3.20 7.97
C VAL A 413 13.55 -3.01 6.46
N ALA A 414 13.47 -1.77 5.96
CA ALA A 414 13.32 -1.49 4.54
C ALA A 414 14.50 -2.00 3.68
N ARG A 415 15.73 -2.01 4.22
CA ARG A 415 16.91 -2.49 3.49
C ARG A 415 17.13 -4.00 3.60
N GLU A 416 16.86 -4.58 4.76
CA GLU A 416 17.28 -5.95 5.11
C GLU A 416 16.10 -6.93 5.25
N GLY A 417 14.92 -6.45 5.60
CA GLY A 417 13.77 -7.25 6.01
C GLY A 417 13.34 -8.30 4.99
N ARG A 418 13.52 -8.01 3.68
CA ARG A 418 13.24 -8.96 2.60
C ARG A 418 13.93 -10.32 2.82
N LYS A 419 15.17 -10.33 3.29
CA LYS A 419 15.95 -11.56 3.56
C LYS A 419 15.26 -12.42 4.61
N PHE A 420 14.62 -11.77 5.56
CA PHE A 420 13.96 -12.39 6.70
C PHE A 420 12.47 -12.58 6.51
N LYS A 421 11.94 -12.37 5.29
CA LYS A 421 10.50 -12.40 4.99
C LYS A 421 9.66 -11.38 5.79
N VAL A 422 10.28 -10.29 6.23
CA VAL A 422 9.63 -9.19 6.94
C VAL A 422 9.66 -7.94 6.07
N GLY A 423 8.50 -7.39 5.72
CA GLY A 423 8.39 -6.17 4.94
C GLY A 423 7.65 -5.06 5.67
N LEU A 424 7.67 -3.88 5.08
CA LEU A 424 6.87 -2.74 5.52
C LEU A 424 5.70 -2.53 4.56
N CYS A 425 4.55 -2.16 5.10
CA CYS A 425 3.45 -1.57 4.34
C CYS A 425 3.27 -0.13 4.82
N ALA A 426 3.76 0.81 4.03
CA ALA A 426 3.72 2.23 4.36
C ALA A 426 2.46 2.87 3.79
N ILE A 427 1.62 3.44 4.65
CA ILE A 427 0.41 4.16 4.27
C ILE A 427 0.62 5.64 4.56
N THR A 428 0.47 6.50 3.56
CA THR A 428 0.63 7.95 3.74
C THR A 428 -0.20 8.76 2.75
N GLN A 429 -0.56 9.96 3.17
CA GLN A 429 -1.19 10.97 2.33
C GLN A 429 -0.16 11.91 1.67
N GLN A 430 1.08 11.90 2.13
CA GLN A 430 2.14 12.81 1.72
C GLN A 430 3.42 12.05 1.38
N PRO A 431 3.44 11.31 0.25
CA PRO A 431 4.65 10.57 -0.17
C PRO A 431 5.90 11.44 -0.26
N LYS A 432 5.76 12.73 -0.58
CA LYS A 432 6.88 13.70 -0.64
C LYS A 432 7.64 13.90 0.67
N LEU A 433 7.08 13.47 1.80
CA LEU A 433 7.75 13.52 3.10
C LEU A 433 8.57 12.26 3.39
N LEU A 434 8.36 11.18 2.62
CA LEU A 434 9.16 9.97 2.77
C LEU A 434 10.58 10.19 2.22
N ASP A 435 11.51 9.43 2.74
CA ASP A 435 12.88 9.39 2.22
C ASP A 435 12.92 8.68 0.86
N ASP A 436 13.46 9.34 -0.17
CA ASP A 436 13.49 8.83 -1.55
C ASP A 436 14.27 7.51 -1.68
N GLU A 437 15.37 7.37 -0.94
CA GLU A 437 16.16 6.14 -0.93
C GLU A 437 15.36 4.98 -0.36
N LEU A 438 14.64 5.23 0.76
CA LEU A 438 13.78 4.21 1.35
C LEU A 438 12.59 3.88 0.44
N LEU A 439 11.95 4.90 -0.14
CA LEU A 439 10.83 4.69 -1.06
C LEU A 439 11.25 3.87 -2.29
N SER A 440 12.51 4.01 -2.73
CA SER A 440 13.07 3.20 -3.81
C SER A 440 13.19 1.70 -3.48
N GLN A 441 13.15 1.30 -2.19
CA GLN A 441 13.16 -0.11 -1.78
C GLN A 441 11.78 -0.78 -1.91
N PHE A 442 10.72 0.02 -2.03
CA PHE A 442 9.36 -0.49 -2.16
C PHE A 442 9.12 -1.01 -3.58
N ASN A 443 8.68 -2.25 -3.68
CA ASN A 443 8.48 -2.91 -4.98
C ASN A 443 7.03 -2.92 -5.44
N THR A 444 6.09 -2.62 -4.55
CA THR A 444 4.66 -2.54 -4.87
C THR A 444 4.08 -1.22 -4.39
N PHE A 445 3.47 -0.46 -5.30
CA PHE A 445 2.72 0.75 -4.98
C PHE A 445 1.25 0.57 -5.33
N PHE A 446 0.40 0.97 -4.42
CA PHE A 446 -1.00 1.28 -4.68
C PHE A 446 -1.13 2.80 -4.72
N VAL A 447 -1.31 3.35 -5.90
CA VAL A 447 -1.47 4.78 -6.12
C VAL A 447 -2.94 5.07 -6.36
N LEU A 448 -3.61 5.63 -5.36
CA LEU A 448 -4.96 6.15 -5.45
C LEU A 448 -4.90 7.64 -5.87
N GLY A 449 -6.01 8.35 -5.81
CA GLY A 449 -6.03 9.75 -6.22
C GLY A 449 -5.08 10.65 -5.42
N LEU A 450 -4.17 11.33 -6.13
CA LEU A 450 -3.17 12.26 -5.58
C LEU A 450 -3.24 13.59 -6.34
N ALA A 451 -3.70 14.64 -5.65
CA ALA A 451 -3.82 15.97 -6.25
C ALA A 451 -2.49 16.73 -6.35
N ASP A 452 -1.59 16.57 -5.37
CA ASP A 452 -0.31 17.30 -5.31
C ASP A 452 0.68 16.75 -6.35
N GLU A 453 1.21 17.64 -7.19
CA GLU A 453 2.19 17.28 -8.23
C GLU A 453 3.52 16.79 -7.65
N LYS A 454 3.96 17.33 -6.51
CA LYS A 454 5.20 16.89 -5.85
C LYS A 454 5.09 15.44 -5.39
N ASP A 455 3.91 15.07 -4.84
CA ASP A 455 3.64 13.70 -4.43
C ASP A 455 3.66 12.74 -5.63
N ARG A 456 3.07 13.13 -6.78
CA ARG A 456 3.14 12.34 -8.01
C ARG A 456 4.56 12.22 -8.57
N ASN A 457 5.35 13.29 -8.50
CA ASN A 457 6.73 13.30 -9.02
C ASN A 457 7.66 12.37 -8.23
N ILE A 458 7.55 12.32 -6.90
CA ILE A 458 8.30 11.40 -6.05
C ILE A 458 7.96 9.95 -6.36
N LEU A 459 6.67 9.62 -6.47
CA LEU A 459 6.26 8.27 -6.85
C LEU A 459 6.75 7.89 -8.25
N ARG A 460 6.73 8.85 -9.19
CA ARG A 460 7.25 8.65 -10.55
C ARG A 460 8.74 8.29 -10.57
N GLY A 461 9.54 8.93 -9.70
CA GLY A 461 10.97 8.65 -9.56
C GLY A 461 11.31 7.33 -8.87
N SER A 462 10.43 6.86 -7.98
CA SER A 462 10.67 5.67 -7.15
C SER A 462 9.99 4.41 -7.67
N ALA A 463 8.96 4.53 -8.51
CA ALA A 463 8.20 3.41 -9.05
C ALA A 463 9.06 2.48 -9.92
N LYS A 464 8.82 1.18 -9.83
CA LYS A 464 9.53 0.16 -10.63
C LYS A 464 9.05 0.06 -12.07
N GLN A 465 8.02 0.79 -12.42
CA GLN A 465 7.45 0.89 -13.77
C GLN A 465 7.35 2.35 -14.16
N ASP A 466 7.41 2.62 -15.46
CA ASP A 466 7.22 3.99 -15.97
C ASP A 466 5.74 4.40 -15.81
N ILE A 467 5.49 5.30 -14.87
CA ILE A 467 4.18 5.92 -14.65
C ILE A 467 4.18 7.42 -15.03
N SER A 468 5.17 7.87 -15.80
CA SER A 468 5.34 9.28 -16.15
C SER A 468 4.15 9.87 -16.90
N ALA A 469 3.54 9.10 -17.81
CA ALA A 469 2.37 9.52 -18.58
C ALA A 469 1.05 9.42 -17.80
N LEU A 470 1.04 8.83 -16.59
CA LEU A 470 -0.18 8.57 -15.83
C LEU A 470 -0.56 9.68 -14.83
N GLY A 471 0.17 10.80 -14.85
CA GLY A 471 -0.09 11.94 -13.97
C GLY A 471 -1.55 12.45 -14.03
N PRO A 472 -2.10 12.73 -15.22
CA PRO A 472 -3.51 13.13 -15.36
C PRO A 472 -4.50 12.07 -14.84
N GLU A 473 -4.28 10.80 -15.15
CA GLU A 473 -5.12 9.72 -14.64
C GLU A 473 -5.09 9.62 -13.11
N ILE A 474 -3.90 9.66 -12.48
CA ILE A 474 -3.76 9.62 -11.02
C ILE A 474 -4.53 10.79 -10.36
N GLN A 475 -4.56 11.95 -11.01
CA GLN A 475 -5.28 13.12 -10.51
C GLN A 475 -6.80 12.96 -10.59
N THR A 476 -7.29 12.19 -11.55
CA THR A 476 -8.73 12.02 -11.82
C THR A 476 -9.32 10.75 -11.25
N LEU A 477 -8.50 9.89 -10.59
CA LEU A 477 -9.00 8.68 -9.93
C LEU A 477 -10.10 9.02 -8.92
N MET A 478 -11.17 8.25 -8.95
CA MET A 478 -12.28 8.34 -8.02
C MET A 478 -12.04 7.49 -6.77
N PRO A 479 -12.77 7.71 -5.67
CA PRO A 479 -12.65 6.87 -4.48
C PRO A 479 -12.81 5.38 -4.80
N GLY A 480 -11.87 4.58 -4.30
CA GLY A 480 -11.81 3.14 -4.56
C GLY A 480 -11.16 2.76 -5.90
N GLU A 481 -10.65 3.71 -6.67
CA GLU A 481 -9.83 3.43 -7.84
C GLU A 481 -8.36 3.57 -7.52
N CYS A 482 -7.53 2.68 -8.08
CA CYS A 482 -6.09 2.73 -7.89
C CYS A 482 -5.31 2.23 -9.10
N LEU A 483 -4.03 2.57 -9.13
CA LEU A 483 -3.03 1.94 -9.98
C LEU A 483 -2.18 1.01 -9.13
N VAL A 484 -2.12 -0.26 -9.51
CA VAL A 484 -1.24 -1.27 -8.91
C VAL A 484 0.05 -1.31 -9.71
N VAL A 485 1.13 -0.84 -9.12
CA VAL A 485 2.48 -0.81 -9.71
C VAL A 485 3.33 -1.83 -9.00
N ASN A 486 3.80 -2.87 -9.68
CA ASN A 486 4.65 -3.89 -9.07
C ASN A 486 5.62 -4.50 -10.10
N LEU A 487 6.62 -5.24 -9.63
CA LEU A 487 7.63 -5.87 -10.49
C LEU A 487 7.09 -7.05 -11.33
N HIS A 488 5.96 -7.64 -10.94
CA HIS A 488 5.43 -8.84 -11.58
C HIS A 488 4.57 -8.50 -12.79
N ALA A 489 3.86 -7.38 -12.77
CA ALA A 489 3.09 -6.90 -13.90
C ALA A 489 3.98 -6.17 -14.91
N PRO A 490 3.69 -6.22 -16.21
CA PRO A 490 4.48 -5.54 -17.23
C PRO A 490 4.20 -4.03 -17.34
N PHE A 491 3.12 -3.55 -16.75
CA PHE A 491 2.68 -2.16 -16.69
C PHE A 491 1.87 -1.89 -15.41
N ALA A 492 1.66 -0.62 -15.07
CA ALA A 492 0.79 -0.23 -13.95
C ALA A 492 -0.66 -0.64 -14.23
N VAL A 493 -1.18 -1.56 -13.44
CA VAL A 493 -2.51 -2.17 -13.64
C VAL A 493 -3.58 -1.30 -12.97
N PRO A 494 -4.54 -0.74 -13.72
CA PRO A 494 -5.64 0.00 -13.11
C PRO A 494 -6.63 -0.96 -12.45
N ALA A 495 -7.06 -0.64 -11.24
CA ALA A 495 -7.98 -1.48 -10.49
C ALA A 495 -9.10 -0.67 -9.83
N LYS A 496 -10.28 -1.26 -9.78
CA LYS A 496 -11.37 -0.86 -8.88
C LYS A 496 -11.30 -1.78 -7.66
N VAL A 497 -10.95 -1.21 -6.53
CA VAL A 497 -10.77 -1.94 -5.27
C VAL A 497 -12.12 -2.45 -4.78
N TYR A 498 -12.18 -3.69 -4.31
CA TYR A 498 -13.38 -4.23 -3.69
C TYR A 498 -13.83 -3.38 -2.51
N LEU A 499 -15.13 -3.21 -2.36
CA LEU A 499 -15.68 -2.67 -1.12
C LEU A 499 -15.59 -3.75 -0.04
N TYR A 500 -14.91 -3.43 1.06
CA TYR A 500 -14.68 -4.40 2.14
C TYR A 500 -15.98 -5.01 2.67
N ASP A 501 -17.03 -4.21 2.85
CA ASP A 501 -18.32 -4.69 3.34
C ASP A 501 -19.01 -5.68 2.39
N GLU A 502 -18.82 -5.53 1.08
CA GLU A 502 -19.32 -6.46 0.07
C GLU A 502 -18.48 -7.74 0.06
N LEU A 503 -17.15 -7.59 0.15
CA LEU A 503 -16.22 -8.71 0.23
C LEU A 503 -16.53 -9.59 1.45
N VAL A 504 -16.79 -8.99 2.61
CA VAL A 504 -17.17 -9.70 3.84
C VAL A 504 -18.45 -10.51 3.66
N ARG A 505 -19.49 -9.92 3.02
CA ARG A 505 -20.76 -10.62 2.75
C ARG A 505 -20.60 -11.78 1.77
N ALA A 506 -19.71 -11.65 0.80
CA ALA A 506 -19.44 -12.69 -0.20
C ALA A 506 -18.46 -13.78 0.30
N THR A 507 -17.78 -13.55 1.43
CA THR A 507 -16.79 -14.48 1.95
C THR A 507 -17.46 -15.61 2.75
N GLU A 508 -17.21 -16.85 2.35
CA GLU A 508 -17.64 -18.01 3.11
C GLU A 508 -16.89 -18.14 4.44
N PRO A 509 -17.56 -18.61 5.53
CA PRO A 509 -16.89 -18.86 6.79
C PRO A 509 -15.85 -19.99 6.66
N PRO A 510 -14.82 -20.03 7.54
CA PRO A 510 -13.85 -21.11 7.52
C PRO A 510 -14.56 -22.47 7.70
N PRO A 511 -14.04 -23.54 7.08
CA PRO A 511 -14.59 -24.87 7.27
C PRO A 511 -14.56 -25.22 8.77
N ALA A 512 -15.62 -25.85 9.24
CA ALA A 512 -15.69 -26.30 10.64
C ALA A 512 -14.45 -27.16 10.98
N PRO A 513 -13.83 -26.99 12.15
CA PRO A 513 -12.72 -27.84 12.55
C PRO A 513 -13.18 -29.30 12.50
N ARG A 514 -12.44 -30.14 11.77
CA ARG A 514 -12.72 -31.57 11.76
C ARG A 514 -12.72 -32.03 13.22
N PRO A 515 -13.76 -32.75 13.69
CA PRO A 515 -13.74 -33.28 15.03
C PRO A 515 -12.46 -34.11 15.18
N ALA A 516 -11.71 -33.84 16.25
CA ALA A 516 -10.54 -34.64 16.56
C ALA A 516 -11.01 -36.10 16.60
N VAL A 517 -10.44 -36.92 15.72
CA VAL A 517 -10.69 -38.36 15.75
C VAL A 517 -10.20 -38.80 17.13
N ALA A 518 -11.13 -39.09 18.02
CA ALA A 518 -10.78 -39.64 19.32
C ALA A 518 -9.88 -40.85 19.05
N PRO A 519 -8.69 -40.95 19.68
CA PRO A 519 -7.86 -42.12 19.53
C PRO A 519 -8.70 -43.35 19.90
N ASN A 520 -8.79 -44.28 18.98
CA ASN A 520 -9.54 -45.52 19.19
C ASN A 520 -8.84 -46.32 20.29
N VAL A 521 -9.29 -46.14 21.52
CA VAL A 521 -8.75 -46.78 22.73
C VAL A 521 -9.01 -48.29 22.74
N ALA A 522 -9.72 -48.84 21.75
CA ALA A 522 -10.04 -50.25 21.62
C ALA A 522 -8.91 -51.15 21.07
N ALA A 523 -7.74 -50.59 20.73
CA ALA A 523 -6.61 -51.34 20.15
C ALA A 523 -5.45 -51.56 21.13
N LEU A 524 -5.64 -51.38 22.43
CA LEU A 524 -4.63 -51.62 23.47
C LEU A 524 -5.02 -52.64 24.51
N VAL A 525 -5.95 -53.56 24.16
CA VAL A 525 -6.26 -54.76 25.01
C VAL A 525 -6.28 -55.94 24.05
N ASP A 526 -5.11 -56.52 23.82
CA ASP A 526 -4.81 -57.93 23.61
C ASP A 526 -3.29 -58.14 23.80
#